data_884c22a140b4e0c3bc693b7bcbf99315
#
_entry.id   884c22a140b4e0c3bc693b7bcbf99315
#
_cell.length_a   1.000
_cell.length_b   1.000
_cell.length_c   1.000
_cell.angle_alpha   90.00
_cell.angle_beta   90.00
_cell.angle_gamma   90.00
#
_symmetry.space_group_name_H-M   'P 1'
#
loop_
_entity.id
_entity.type
_entity.pdbx_description
1 polymer ?
#
loop_
_entity_poly.entity_id
_entity_poly.type
_entity_poly.pdbx_seq_one_letter_code
_entity_poly.pdbx_strand_id
1 'polypeptide(L)'
;MSNPNDETDGGIDPRLRCFSCGEVHERAKIVKTVDGREMGNYQDEWRRYHEAMWVLKKFRTKRTRQGYLNRIKEIRGEAAMYELRAEMMLLWKWKEGQK
;
A
#
# COMPACT_ATOMS: atom_id res chain seq x y z
N MET A 1 4.52 34.10 8.64
CA MET A 1 5.42 33.13 9.09
C MET A 1 4.91 31.77 8.73
N SER A 2 5.82 31.01 8.56
CA SER A 2 5.45 29.70 8.18
C SER A 2 4.64 29.05 9.28
N ASN A 3 3.98 28.07 8.87
CA ASN A 3 3.22 27.25 9.73
C ASN A 3 4.13 26.65 10.79
N PRO A 4 3.78 26.77 12.06
CA PRO A 4 4.56 26.17 13.12
C PRO A 4 4.79 24.68 12.90
N ASN A 5 3.85 24.02 12.25
CA ASN A 5 3.98 22.60 12.01
C ASN A 5 5.11 22.28 11.06
N ASP A 6 5.28 23.11 10.07
CA ASP A 6 6.36 22.91 9.11
C ASP A 6 7.69 23.00 9.82
N GLU A 7 7.79 23.97 10.69
CA GLU A 7 9.01 24.15 11.42
C GLU A 7 9.24 23.03 12.39
N THR A 8 8.18 22.61 13.04
CA THR A 8 8.24 21.56 14.03
C THR A 8 8.77 20.28 13.44
N ASP A 9 8.25 19.93 12.29
CA ASP A 9 8.61 18.69 11.64
C ASP A 9 9.80 18.82 10.73
N GLY A 10 10.33 20.03 10.63
CA GLY A 10 11.44 20.25 9.72
C GLY A 10 11.03 20.00 8.28
N GLY A 11 9.75 20.10 7.99
CA GLY A 11 9.27 19.86 6.65
C GLY A 11 9.20 18.40 6.27
N ILE A 12 9.28 17.52 7.24
CA ILE A 12 9.21 16.08 6.96
C ILE A 12 7.80 15.68 6.58
N ASP A 13 7.68 15.05 5.43
CA ASP A 13 6.41 14.53 4.97
C ASP A 13 6.02 13.31 5.82
N PRO A 14 4.81 13.31 6.40
CA PRO A 14 4.37 12.17 7.20
C PRO A 14 4.44 10.83 6.48
N ARG A 15 4.35 10.86 5.16
CA ARG A 15 4.44 9.63 4.37
C ARG A 15 5.80 8.99 4.42
N LEU A 16 6.83 9.72 4.84
CA LEU A 16 8.18 9.19 4.95
C LEU A 16 8.40 8.39 6.23
N ARG A 17 7.48 8.50 7.17
CA ARG A 17 7.62 7.77 8.44
C ARG A 17 7.33 6.30 8.26
N CYS A 18 8.09 5.49 8.96
CA CYS A 18 7.90 4.04 8.93
C CYS A 18 6.64 3.67 9.72
N PHE A 19 5.80 2.83 9.15
CA PHE A 19 4.56 2.44 9.82
C PHE A 19 4.79 1.59 11.07
N SER A 20 5.93 0.93 11.17
CA SER A 20 6.18 0.06 12.31
C SER A 20 6.95 0.75 13.44
N CYS A 21 7.84 1.69 13.15
CA CYS A 21 8.63 2.33 14.21
C CYS A 21 8.38 3.84 14.35
N GLY A 22 7.70 4.45 13.39
CA GLY A 22 7.39 5.87 13.44
C GLY A 22 8.54 6.79 13.08
N GLU A 23 9.72 6.25 12.81
CA GLU A 23 10.89 7.03 12.46
C GLU A 23 11.01 7.19 10.95
N VAL A 24 11.81 8.17 10.53
CA VAL A 24 12.12 8.35 9.12
C VAL A 24 13.45 7.68 8.86
N HIS A 25 13.43 6.62 8.09
CA HIS A 25 14.64 5.89 7.77
C HIS A 25 15.48 6.65 6.75
N GLU A 26 16.76 6.34 6.73
CA GLU A 26 17.71 7.00 5.85
C GLU A 26 17.30 6.91 4.38
N ARG A 27 16.72 5.80 3.99
CA ARG A 27 16.32 5.57 2.60
C ARG A 27 14.85 5.84 2.34
N ALA A 28 14.19 6.51 3.27
CA ALA A 28 12.78 6.84 3.11
C ALA A 28 12.59 7.80 1.94
N LYS A 29 11.63 7.52 1.09
CA LYS A 29 11.31 8.37 -0.06
C LYS A 29 9.86 8.18 -0.47
N ILE A 30 9.34 9.14 -1.20
CA ILE A 30 8.01 9.03 -1.78
C ILE A 30 8.14 8.25 -3.09
N VAL A 31 7.31 7.22 -3.23
CA VAL A 31 7.31 6.38 -4.42
C VAL A 31 5.94 6.44 -5.08
N LYS A 32 5.91 6.13 -6.36
CA LYS A 32 4.67 6.19 -7.12
C LYS A 32 4.27 4.80 -7.59
N THR A 33 3.00 4.47 -7.42
CA THR A 33 2.47 3.20 -7.91
C THR A 33 2.19 3.28 -9.41
N VAL A 34 1.89 2.13 -10.02
CA VAL A 34 1.59 2.10 -11.46
C VAL A 34 0.35 2.90 -11.81
N ASP A 35 -0.59 3.03 -10.87
CA ASP A 35 -1.81 3.80 -11.10
C ASP A 35 -1.68 5.26 -10.66
N GLY A 36 -0.46 5.70 -10.34
CA GLY A 36 -0.19 7.11 -10.10
C GLY A 36 -0.34 7.59 -8.67
N ARG A 37 -0.62 6.71 -7.73
CA ARG A 37 -0.71 7.08 -6.32
C ARG A 37 0.69 7.26 -5.75
N GLU A 38 0.84 8.26 -4.89
CA GLU A 38 2.10 8.50 -4.22
C GLU A 38 2.02 8.05 -2.78
N MET A 39 3.05 7.39 -2.30
CA MET A 39 3.09 6.93 -0.92
C MET A 39 4.54 6.76 -0.48
N GLY A 40 4.76 6.68 0.83
CA GLY A 40 6.10 6.48 1.35
C GLY A 40 6.50 5.02 1.27
N ASN A 41 7.75 4.76 0.95
CA ASN A 41 8.23 3.38 0.78
C ASN A 41 8.34 2.59 2.08
N TYR A 42 8.18 3.24 3.23
CA TYR A 42 8.13 2.56 4.52
C TYR A 42 6.72 2.54 5.10
N GLN A 43 5.72 2.91 4.31
CA GLN A 43 4.33 2.88 4.74
C GLN A 43 3.72 1.51 4.50
N ASP A 44 2.73 1.16 5.31
CA ASP A 44 2.02 -0.10 5.14
C ASP A 44 1.30 -0.17 3.80
N GLU A 45 0.86 0.98 3.29
CA GLU A 45 0.23 1.05 1.97
C GLU A 45 1.14 0.55 0.86
N TRP A 46 2.43 0.88 0.94
CA TRP A 46 3.39 0.46 -0.06
C TRP A 46 3.57 -1.06 -0.02
N ARG A 47 3.64 -1.62 1.19
CA ARG A 47 3.73 -3.06 1.37
C ARG A 47 2.48 -3.75 0.81
N ARG A 48 1.32 -3.20 1.12
CA ARG A 48 0.04 -3.74 0.65
C ARG A 48 -0.07 -3.68 -0.87
N TYR A 49 0.40 -2.59 -1.45
CA TYR A 49 0.43 -2.42 -2.89
C TYR A 49 1.24 -3.53 -3.55
N HIS A 50 2.43 -3.81 -3.04
CA HIS A 50 3.28 -4.86 -3.60
C HIS A 50 2.66 -6.23 -3.43
N GLU A 51 2.04 -6.48 -2.31
CA GLU A 51 1.36 -7.75 -2.08
C GLU A 51 0.21 -7.92 -3.06
N ALA A 52 -0.58 -6.88 -3.27
CA ALA A 52 -1.69 -6.93 -4.21
C ALA A 52 -1.21 -7.18 -5.63
N MET A 53 -0.14 -6.52 -6.05
CA MET A 53 0.46 -6.74 -7.37
C MET A 53 0.90 -8.19 -7.52
N TRP A 54 1.56 -8.71 -6.50
CA TRP A 54 2.03 -10.09 -6.52
C TRP A 54 0.87 -11.07 -6.62
N VAL A 55 -0.19 -10.84 -5.84
CA VAL A 55 -1.36 -11.72 -5.86
C VAL A 55 -2.01 -11.74 -7.23
N LEU A 56 -2.20 -10.56 -7.83
CA LEU A 56 -2.83 -10.47 -9.15
C LEU A 56 -1.98 -11.13 -10.22
N LYS A 57 -0.67 -11.09 -10.07
CA LYS A 57 0.23 -11.71 -11.04
C LYS A 57 0.28 -13.22 -10.87
N LYS A 58 0.31 -13.67 -9.63
CA LYS A 58 0.44 -15.10 -9.33
C LYS A 58 -0.86 -15.87 -9.48
N PHE A 59 -1.95 -15.31 -8.98
CA PHE A 59 -3.25 -15.97 -8.99
C PHE A 59 -4.13 -15.36 -10.06
N ARG A 60 -4.19 -16.01 -11.19
CA ARG A 60 -4.86 -15.46 -12.36
C ARG A 60 -6.37 -15.63 -12.40
N THR A 61 -6.90 -16.54 -11.62
CA THR A 61 -8.33 -16.79 -11.61
C THR A 61 -8.96 -16.18 -10.37
N LYS A 62 -10.25 -15.85 -10.51
CA LYS A 62 -11.00 -15.32 -9.39
C LYS A 62 -11.00 -16.30 -8.22
N ARG A 63 -11.12 -17.57 -8.54
CA ARG A 63 -11.19 -18.63 -7.53
C ARG A 63 -9.90 -18.69 -6.70
N THR A 64 -8.74 -18.65 -7.36
CA THR A 64 -7.47 -18.74 -6.64
C THR A 64 -7.19 -17.49 -5.84
N ARG A 65 -7.59 -16.32 -6.37
CA ARG A 65 -7.45 -15.07 -5.62
C ARG A 65 -8.32 -15.09 -4.36
N GLN A 66 -9.54 -15.60 -4.48
CA GLN A 66 -10.42 -15.69 -3.33
C GLN A 66 -9.86 -16.65 -2.27
N GLY A 67 -9.23 -17.73 -2.72
CA GLY A 67 -8.56 -18.66 -1.81
C GLY A 67 -7.46 -17.99 -1.02
N TYR A 68 -6.66 -17.14 -1.69
CA TYR A 68 -5.61 -16.40 -1.02
C TYR A 68 -6.19 -15.43 0.02
N LEU A 69 -7.25 -14.71 -0.36
CA LEU A 69 -7.90 -13.78 0.56
C LEU A 69 -8.49 -14.47 1.78
N ASN A 70 -9.07 -15.65 1.59
CA ASN A 70 -9.60 -16.43 2.70
C ASN A 70 -8.48 -16.79 3.67
N ARG A 71 -7.31 -17.10 3.15
CA ARG A 71 -6.16 -17.42 3.96
C ARG A 71 -5.69 -16.21 4.76
N ILE A 72 -5.66 -15.04 4.12
CA ILE A 72 -5.29 -13.80 4.80
C ILE A 72 -6.27 -13.51 5.93
N LYS A 73 -7.57 -13.74 5.68
CA LYS A 73 -8.59 -13.55 6.70
C LYS A 73 -8.31 -14.40 7.93
N GLU A 74 -7.91 -15.65 7.71
CA GLU A 74 -7.61 -16.57 8.81
C GLU A 74 -6.35 -16.17 9.58
N ILE A 75 -5.34 -15.72 8.86
CA ILE A 75 -4.03 -15.45 9.46
C ILE A 75 -3.92 -14.04 10.02
N ARG A 76 -4.42 -13.04 9.29
CA ARG A 76 -4.26 -11.63 9.65
C ARG A 76 -5.56 -10.95 10.09
N GLY A 77 -6.69 -11.61 9.92
CA GLY A 77 -7.96 -11.07 10.30
C GLY A 77 -8.73 -10.47 9.13
N GLU A 78 -10.01 -10.22 9.40
CA GLU A 78 -10.94 -9.76 8.37
C GLU A 78 -10.59 -8.38 7.82
N ALA A 79 -10.19 -7.46 8.71
CA ALA A 79 -9.84 -6.11 8.28
C ALA A 79 -8.69 -6.13 7.28
N ALA A 80 -7.65 -6.93 7.56
CA ALA A 80 -6.50 -7.05 6.67
C ALA A 80 -6.91 -7.62 5.32
N MET A 81 -7.81 -8.59 5.33
CA MET A 81 -8.31 -9.19 4.10
C MET A 81 -9.05 -8.16 3.25
N TYR A 82 -9.92 -7.35 3.87
CA TYR A 82 -10.65 -6.34 3.11
C TYR A 82 -9.75 -5.25 2.57
N GLU A 83 -8.72 -4.87 3.32
CA GLU A 83 -7.77 -3.87 2.86
C GLU A 83 -6.99 -4.36 1.64
N LEU A 84 -6.54 -5.60 1.69
CA LEU A 84 -5.83 -6.19 0.56
C LEU A 84 -6.75 -6.32 -0.65
N ARG A 85 -7.97 -6.76 -0.42
CA ARG A 85 -8.95 -6.91 -1.48
C ARG A 85 -9.22 -5.57 -2.17
N ALA A 86 -9.38 -4.51 -1.38
CA ALA A 86 -9.63 -3.18 -1.93
C ALA A 86 -8.47 -2.73 -2.81
N GLU A 87 -7.23 -2.98 -2.36
CA GLU A 87 -6.06 -2.63 -3.13
C GLU A 87 -6.01 -3.41 -4.44
N MET A 88 -6.31 -4.70 -4.38
CA MET A 88 -6.36 -5.54 -5.56
C MET A 88 -7.39 -5.03 -6.56
N MET A 89 -8.54 -4.59 -6.08
CA MET A 89 -9.59 -4.08 -6.96
C MET A 89 -9.20 -2.77 -7.63
N LEU A 90 -8.51 -1.89 -6.91
CA LEU A 90 -8.02 -0.65 -7.49
C LEU A 90 -7.05 -0.93 -8.63
N LEU A 91 -6.12 -1.84 -8.40
CA LEU A 91 -5.13 -2.21 -9.42
C LEU A 91 -5.77 -2.92 -10.60
N TRP A 92 -6.76 -3.76 -10.33
CA TRP A 92 -7.47 -4.46 -11.37
C TRP A 92 -8.20 -3.48 -12.28
N LYS A 93 -8.90 -2.51 -11.69
CA LYS A 93 -9.63 -1.49 -12.45
C LYS A 93 -8.69 -0.65 -13.29
N TRP A 94 -7.55 -0.28 -12.74
CA TRP A 94 -6.56 0.48 -13.48
C TRP A 94 -6.08 -0.31 -14.69
N LYS A 95 -5.78 -1.59 -14.48
CA LYS A 95 -5.29 -2.46 -15.54
C LYS A 95 -6.35 -2.63 -16.64
N GLU A 96 -7.61 -2.76 -16.26
CA GLU A 96 -8.70 -2.86 -17.23
C GLU A 96 -8.79 -1.61 -18.08
N GLY A 97 -8.57 -0.45 -17.48
CA GLY A 97 -8.61 0.82 -18.20
C GLY A 97 -7.47 1.02 -19.18
N GLN A 98 -6.42 0.20 -19.07
CA GLN A 98 -5.26 0.31 -19.95
C GLN A 98 -5.39 -0.49 -21.24
N LYS A 99 -6.44 -1.26 -21.40
CA LYS A 99 -6.63 -2.10 -22.60
C LYS A 99 -7.17 -1.34 -23.77
#